data_67bf9103354bb8fe5e1815dd6efff031
#
_entry.id   67bf9103354bb8fe5e1815dd6efff031
#
_cell.length_a   1.000
_cell.length_b   1.000
_cell.length_c   1.000
_cell.angle_alpha   90.00
_cell.angle_beta   90.00
_cell.angle_gamma   90.00
#
_symmetry.space_group_name_H-M   'P 1'
#
loop_
_entity.id
_entity.type
_entity.pdbx_description
1 polymer ?
#
loop_
_entity_poly.entity_id
_entity_poly.type
_entity_poly.pdbx_seq_one_letter_code
_entity_poly.pdbx_strand_id
1 'polypeptide(L)'
;MKQRKEMIDDERGYFFGFARGTYGEVLSELSKTRVNSWRTSSIPLAEFWQPANLSRIGRLLYKYLPDFNPICALKFFEFPTDALSDGERIGRPSMTDIMILEAGVQIAVEGKMTEYVRFADKTVREWLNEGVGAADILLRHRILKAWLRYIHNADCTGLEGFADFKSNCMDTSYQFLHRTASACNKAGLKGGTIPVLLYQLFYDANDAEHIQKMEEFKSELRRWAAALKLQNMKFLVISAPVVNMDEVKAHFDGMHGEIFDTMRDESIYRFDFDATTVEAVIDTPEEGK
;
A
#
# COMPACT_ATOMS: atom_id res chain seq x y z
N MET A 1 -26.77 11.60 -7.41
CA MET A 1 -26.59 11.51 -5.94
C MET A 1 -27.28 10.28 -5.34
N LYS A 2 -28.63 10.14 -5.36
CA LYS A 2 -29.32 8.99 -4.72
C LYS A 2 -28.82 7.62 -5.22
N GLN A 3 -28.68 7.45 -6.53
CA GLN A 3 -28.22 6.19 -7.14
C GLN A 3 -26.78 5.81 -6.76
N ARG A 4 -25.86 6.82 -6.61
CA ARG A 4 -24.48 6.58 -6.17
C ARG A 4 -24.45 6.12 -4.70
N LYS A 5 -25.24 6.76 -3.84
CA LYS A 5 -25.34 6.40 -2.43
C LYS A 5 -25.85 4.96 -2.25
N GLU A 6 -26.88 4.57 -2.98
CA GLU A 6 -27.40 3.19 -2.98
C GLU A 6 -26.34 2.18 -3.44
N MET A 7 -25.55 2.51 -4.49
CA MET A 7 -24.44 1.67 -4.95
C MET A 7 -23.34 1.50 -3.88
N ILE A 8 -22.92 2.58 -3.22
CA ILE A 8 -21.87 2.55 -2.19
C ILE A 8 -22.31 1.70 -0.99
N ASP A 9 -23.55 1.80 -0.59
CA ASP A 9 -24.08 1.10 0.59
C ASP A 9 -24.37 -0.40 0.33
N ASP A 10 -24.58 -0.80 -0.93
CA ASP A 10 -24.91 -2.19 -1.30
C ASP A 10 -23.68 -3.05 -1.65
N GLU A 11 -22.49 -2.44 -1.85
CA GLU A 11 -21.31 -3.15 -2.30
C GLU A 11 -20.67 -3.96 -1.17
N ARG A 12 -20.49 -5.26 -1.44
CA ARG A 12 -19.88 -6.23 -0.51
C ARG A 12 -18.40 -6.45 -0.82
N GLY A 13 -17.69 -7.02 0.13
CA GLY A 13 -16.27 -7.37 -0.03
C GLY A 13 -15.31 -6.27 0.44
N TYR A 14 -15.83 -5.29 1.17
CA TYR A 14 -15.05 -4.26 1.85
C TYR A 14 -14.95 -4.54 3.35
N PHE A 15 -13.82 -4.17 3.93
CA PHE A 15 -13.51 -4.37 5.34
C PHE A 15 -12.70 -3.18 5.85
N PHE A 16 -12.90 -2.82 7.12
CA PHE A 16 -12.01 -1.94 7.84
C PHE A 16 -11.31 -2.77 8.94
N GLY A 17 -10.00 -2.88 8.88
CA GLY A 17 -9.28 -3.89 9.63
C GLY A 17 -9.82 -5.29 9.27
N PHE A 18 -10.41 -5.99 10.24
CA PHE A 18 -11.08 -7.28 10.02
C PHE A 18 -12.60 -7.19 10.05
N ALA A 19 -13.16 -6.01 10.34
CA ALA A 19 -14.61 -5.82 10.38
C ALA A 19 -15.17 -5.74 8.96
N ARG A 20 -16.10 -6.65 8.65
CA ARG A 20 -16.79 -6.68 7.36
C ARG A 20 -17.81 -5.54 7.28
N GLY A 21 -17.87 -4.89 6.13
CA GLY A 21 -18.81 -3.82 5.87
C GLY A 21 -19.08 -3.60 4.40
N THR A 22 -19.69 -2.48 4.11
CA THR A 22 -19.83 -1.87 2.79
C THR A 22 -18.71 -0.84 2.57
N TYR A 23 -18.56 -0.35 1.35
CA TYR A 23 -17.64 0.74 1.07
C TYR A 23 -17.99 2.02 1.87
N GLY A 24 -19.30 2.33 2.02
CA GLY A 24 -19.76 3.47 2.82
C GLY A 24 -19.39 3.35 4.31
N GLU A 25 -19.43 2.14 4.89
CA GLU A 25 -18.99 1.89 6.27
C GLU A 25 -17.47 2.05 6.41
N VAL A 26 -16.67 1.63 5.42
CA VAL A 26 -15.23 1.88 5.40
C VAL A 26 -14.93 3.38 5.41
N LEU A 27 -15.62 4.19 4.58
CA LEU A 27 -15.48 5.64 4.59
C LEU A 27 -15.82 6.24 5.97
N SER A 28 -16.87 5.71 6.62
CA SER A 28 -17.26 6.14 7.97
C SER A 28 -16.18 5.83 9.02
N GLU A 29 -15.49 4.71 8.92
CA GLU A 29 -14.39 4.39 9.83
C GLU A 29 -13.14 5.22 9.54
N LEU A 30 -12.79 5.43 8.27
CA LEU A 30 -11.68 6.30 7.87
C LEU A 30 -11.89 7.75 8.36
N SER A 31 -13.12 8.27 8.35
CA SER A 31 -13.44 9.63 8.80
C SER A 31 -13.15 9.86 10.29
N LYS A 32 -13.15 8.80 11.09
CA LYS A 32 -12.83 8.88 12.54
C LYS A 32 -11.34 9.05 12.81
N THR A 33 -10.49 8.84 11.82
CA THR A 33 -9.04 8.98 11.98
C THR A 33 -8.65 10.45 11.84
N ARG A 34 -7.89 10.98 12.81
CA ARG A 34 -7.55 12.42 12.90
C ARG A 34 -6.49 12.87 11.88
N VAL A 35 -5.92 11.96 11.11
CA VAL A 35 -4.76 12.21 10.22
C VAL A 35 -5.20 12.46 8.78
N ASN A 36 -6.46 12.20 8.45
CA ASN A 36 -6.95 12.30 7.10
C ASN A 36 -7.20 13.75 6.67
N SER A 37 -6.47 14.18 5.67
CA SER A 37 -6.66 15.44 4.98
C SER A 37 -6.56 15.21 3.47
N TRP A 38 -6.95 16.18 2.66
CA TRP A 38 -6.78 16.08 1.20
C TRP A 38 -5.32 15.84 0.77
N ARG A 39 -4.36 16.09 1.66
CA ARG A 39 -2.91 15.89 1.42
C ARG A 39 -2.44 14.47 1.70
N THR A 40 -3.25 13.64 2.33
CA THR A 40 -2.88 12.26 2.64
C THR A 40 -3.34 11.30 1.57
N SER A 41 -2.61 10.21 1.40
CA SER A 41 -2.92 9.18 0.40
C SER A 41 -4.18 8.39 0.69
N SER A 42 -4.65 8.34 1.94
CA SER A 42 -5.81 7.53 2.34
C SER A 42 -7.09 7.88 1.59
N ILE A 43 -7.32 9.20 1.36
CA ILE A 43 -8.54 9.69 0.70
C ILE A 43 -8.53 9.35 -0.79
N PRO A 44 -7.53 9.76 -1.60
CA PRO A 44 -7.50 9.39 -3.01
C PRO A 44 -7.40 7.88 -3.22
N LEU A 45 -6.74 7.15 -2.30
CA LEU A 45 -6.68 5.70 -2.36
C LEU A 45 -8.07 5.06 -2.17
N ALA A 46 -8.83 5.49 -1.15
CA ALA A 46 -10.19 5.02 -0.94
C ALA A 46 -11.06 5.32 -2.17
N GLU A 47 -10.98 6.52 -2.72
CA GLU A 47 -11.78 6.90 -3.89
C GLU A 47 -11.35 6.17 -5.18
N PHE A 48 -10.05 5.92 -5.37
CA PHE A 48 -9.58 5.14 -6.50
C PHE A 48 -10.12 3.70 -6.46
N TRP A 49 -10.11 3.06 -5.28
CA TRP A 49 -10.58 1.69 -5.08
C TRP A 49 -12.08 1.59 -4.77
N GLN A 50 -12.87 2.63 -5.07
CA GLN A 50 -14.32 2.59 -4.94
C GLN A 50 -14.95 1.61 -5.94
N PRO A 51 -16.17 1.09 -5.68
CA PRO A 51 -16.86 0.12 -6.53
C PRO A 51 -16.91 0.50 -8.01
N ALA A 52 -17.20 1.77 -8.30
CA ALA A 52 -17.33 2.29 -9.67
C ALA A 52 -16.05 2.19 -10.52
N ASN A 53 -14.88 2.09 -9.88
CA ASN A 53 -13.58 2.08 -10.55
C ASN A 53 -12.98 0.66 -10.71
N LEU A 54 -13.53 -0.36 -10.03
CA LEU A 54 -12.91 -1.70 -9.98
C LEU A 54 -12.68 -2.32 -11.36
N SER A 55 -13.64 -2.17 -12.29
CA SER A 55 -13.46 -2.65 -13.67
C SER A 55 -12.29 -1.98 -14.41
N ARG A 56 -12.06 -0.69 -14.14
CA ARG A 56 -10.91 0.05 -14.72
C ARG A 56 -9.60 -0.44 -14.13
N ILE A 57 -9.56 -0.63 -12.80
CA ILE A 57 -8.40 -1.17 -12.08
C ILE A 57 -8.04 -2.57 -12.60
N GLY A 58 -9.03 -3.44 -12.82
CA GLY A 58 -8.81 -4.75 -13.41
C GLY A 58 -8.11 -4.67 -14.77
N ARG A 59 -8.55 -3.76 -15.66
CA ARG A 59 -7.89 -3.55 -16.94
C ARG A 59 -6.46 -3.02 -16.81
N LEU A 60 -6.20 -2.09 -15.89
CA LEU A 60 -4.86 -1.57 -15.64
C LEU A 60 -3.89 -2.66 -15.18
N LEU A 61 -4.35 -3.55 -14.30
CA LEU A 61 -3.52 -4.61 -13.74
C LEU A 61 -3.42 -5.87 -14.62
N TYR A 62 -4.25 -6.00 -15.67
CA TYR A 62 -4.39 -7.21 -16.48
C TYR A 62 -3.07 -7.74 -17.05
N LYS A 63 -2.18 -6.85 -17.49
CA LYS A 63 -0.85 -7.23 -18.02
C LYS A 63 -0.01 -8.03 -17.02
N TYR A 64 -0.11 -7.68 -15.74
CA TYR A 64 0.71 -8.25 -14.67
C TYR A 64 -0.04 -9.31 -13.85
N LEU A 65 -1.36 -9.21 -13.78
CA LEU A 65 -2.25 -10.05 -12.99
C LEU A 65 -3.47 -10.44 -13.85
N PRO A 66 -3.30 -11.30 -14.87
CA PRO A 66 -4.35 -11.58 -15.86
C PRO A 66 -5.59 -12.25 -15.25
N ASP A 67 -5.42 -13.02 -14.17
CA ASP A 67 -6.52 -13.74 -13.50
C ASP A 67 -7.14 -12.93 -12.34
N PHE A 68 -6.61 -11.75 -12.05
CA PHE A 68 -7.09 -10.91 -10.94
C PHE A 68 -8.41 -10.20 -11.29
N ASN A 69 -9.44 -10.44 -10.47
CA ASN A 69 -10.72 -9.75 -10.59
C ASN A 69 -10.99 -8.88 -9.35
N PRO A 70 -10.73 -7.56 -9.41
CA PRO A 70 -10.92 -6.68 -8.26
C PRO A 70 -12.38 -6.56 -7.80
N ILE A 71 -13.36 -6.91 -8.64
CA ILE A 71 -14.78 -6.92 -8.25
C ILE A 71 -15.06 -8.05 -7.24
N CYS A 72 -14.47 -9.22 -7.47
CA CYS A 72 -14.64 -10.39 -6.59
C CYS A 72 -13.72 -10.40 -5.38
N ALA A 73 -12.62 -9.64 -5.44
CA ALA A 73 -11.61 -9.60 -4.40
C ALA A 73 -12.13 -8.98 -3.09
N LEU A 74 -11.62 -9.45 -1.95
CA LEU A 74 -11.85 -8.84 -0.64
C LEU A 74 -10.83 -7.72 -0.41
N LYS A 75 -11.30 -6.54 -0.03
CA LYS A 75 -10.51 -5.32 0.18
C LYS A 75 -10.56 -4.91 1.65
N PHE A 76 -9.44 -5.02 2.34
CA PHE A 76 -9.29 -4.72 3.76
C PHE A 76 -8.52 -3.41 3.91
N PHE A 77 -9.22 -2.33 4.21
CA PHE A 77 -8.61 -1.03 4.52
C PHE A 77 -8.02 -1.05 5.93
N GLU A 78 -6.90 -0.35 6.11
CA GLU A 78 -6.16 -0.32 7.38
C GLU A 78 -5.92 -1.75 7.93
N PHE A 79 -5.33 -2.60 7.07
CA PHE A 79 -5.10 -4.00 7.42
C PHE A 79 -3.90 -4.15 8.36
N PRO A 80 -4.11 -4.67 9.58
CA PRO A 80 -3.02 -4.84 10.55
C PRO A 80 -2.16 -6.06 10.20
N THR A 81 -0.85 -5.87 10.18
CA THR A 81 0.14 -6.95 10.07
C THR A 81 1.03 -6.93 11.30
N ASP A 82 0.96 -7.98 12.11
CA ASP A 82 1.79 -8.13 13.29
C ASP A 82 3.16 -8.73 12.92
N ALA A 83 4.23 -8.14 13.43
CA ALA A 83 5.57 -8.68 13.26
C ALA A 83 5.75 -10.01 14.01
N LEU A 84 5.10 -10.15 15.17
CA LEU A 84 5.25 -11.30 16.06
C LEU A 84 3.92 -12.03 16.18
N SER A 85 3.83 -13.23 15.60
CA SER A 85 2.60 -14.03 15.51
C SER A 85 2.26 -14.85 16.77
N ASP A 86 3.05 -14.75 17.84
CA ASP A 86 3.00 -15.67 18.97
C ASP A 86 2.21 -15.12 20.18
N GLY A 87 1.24 -14.24 19.95
CA GLY A 87 0.40 -13.65 21.00
C GLY A 87 1.10 -12.55 21.81
N GLU A 88 2.39 -12.34 21.66
CA GLU A 88 3.08 -11.17 22.19
C GLU A 88 2.80 -9.96 21.30
N ARG A 89 1.71 -9.24 21.56
CA ARG A 89 1.50 -7.92 20.97
C ARG A 89 2.54 -6.95 21.51
N ILE A 90 3.58 -6.72 20.72
CA ILE A 90 4.60 -5.75 21.06
C ILE A 90 4.48 -4.56 20.13
N GLY A 91 3.85 -3.51 20.63
CA GLY A 91 3.63 -2.28 19.89
C GLY A 91 2.36 -2.26 19.02
N ARG A 92 2.24 -1.25 18.17
CA ARG A 92 1.17 -1.17 17.17
C ARG A 92 1.52 -2.05 15.97
N PRO A 93 0.56 -2.79 15.41
CA PRO A 93 0.78 -3.49 14.15
C PRO A 93 1.17 -2.52 13.02
N SER A 94 1.87 -3.02 12.02
CA SER A 94 2.03 -2.27 10.78
C SER A 94 0.70 -2.26 10.04
N MET A 95 0.16 -1.07 9.77
CA MET A 95 -1.10 -0.93 9.03
C MET A 95 -0.78 -0.83 7.54
N THR A 96 -1.32 -1.75 6.73
CA THR A 96 -1.29 -1.66 5.26
C THR A 96 -2.54 -0.92 4.81
N ASP A 97 -2.39 0.09 3.96
CA ASP A 97 -3.52 0.96 3.58
C ASP A 97 -4.68 0.15 3.00
N ILE A 98 -4.40 -0.77 2.07
CA ILE A 98 -5.37 -1.77 1.62
C ILE A 98 -4.67 -3.13 1.44
N MET A 99 -5.20 -4.17 2.07
CA MET A 99 -4.86 -5.56 1.74
C MET A 99 -5.97 -6.14 0.87
N ILE A 100 -5.61 -6.68 -0.29
CA ILE A 100 -6.55 -7.27 -1.22
C ILE A 100 -6.29 -8.76 -1.32
N LEU A 101 -7.34 -9.56 -1.11
CA LEU A 101 -7.27 -11.01 -1.15
C LEU A 101 -8.21 -11.55 -2.22
N GLU A 102 -7.65 -12.35 -3.12
CA GLU A 102 -8.38 -13.13 -4.11
C GLU A 102 -7.70 -14.49 -4.31
N ALA A 103 -8.40 -15.42 -4.96
CA ALA A 103 -7.84 -16.72 -5.28
C ALA A 103 -6.54 -16.56 -6.12
N GLY A 104 -5.41 -17.02 -5.58
CA GLY A 104 -4.11 -16.98 -6.26
C GLY A 104 -3.28 -15.71 -6.06
N VAL A 105 -3.82 -14.62 -5.48
CA VAL A 105 -3.05 -13.39 -5.23
C VAL A 105 -3.35 -12.76 -3.87
N GLN A 106 -2.33 -12.18 -3.26
CA GLN A 106 -2.42 -11.29 -2.10
C GLN A 106 -1.71 -9.99 -2.43
N ILE A 107 -2.44 -8.87 -2.45
CA ILE A 107 -1.90 -7.56 -2.82
C ILE A 107 -1.87 -6.66 -1.59
N ALA A 108 -0.70 -6.25 -1.14
CA ALA A 108 -0.53 -5.16 -0.19
C ALA A 108 -0.39 -3.85 -0.96
N VAL A 109 -1.36 -2.96 -0.81
CA VAL A 109 -1.37 -1.64 -1.45
C VAL A 109 -0.92 -0.58 -0.46
N GLU A 110 -0.02 0.27 -0.88
CA GLU A 110 0.43 1.46 -0.15
C GLU A 110 0.24 2.69 -1.02
N GLY A 111 -0.60 3.63 -0.58
CA GLY A 111 -0.82 4.90 -1.27
C GLY A 111 0.25 5.93 -0.94
N LYS A 112 0.58 6.78 -1.90
CA LYS A 112 1.42 7.98 -1.72
C LYS A 112 0.82 9.12 -2.53
N MET A 113 0.87 10.32 -1.97
CA MET A 113 0.44 11.53 -2.65
C MET A 113 1.48 12.64 -2.42
N THR A 114 1.28 13.52 -1.47
CA THR A 114 2.26 14.57 -1.16
C THR A 114 3.42 14.06 -0.30
N GLU A 115 3.29 12.87 0.24
CA GLU A 115 4.26 12.23 1.13
C GLU A 115 5.57 11.82 0.44
N TYR A 116 5.66 11.91 -0.90
CA TYR A 116 6.96 11.76 -1.60
C TYR A 116 8.00 12.78 -1.13
N VAL A 117 7.54 13.95 -0.68
CA VAL A 117 8.38 15.03 -0.21
C VAL A 117 8.95 14.76 1.18
N ARG A 118 8.29 13.92 1.95
CA ARG A 118 8.63 13.62 3.34
C ARG A 118 9.26 12.23 3.45
N PHE A 119 10.21 11.92 2.57
CA PHE A 119 11.02 10.72 2.73
C PHE A 119 11.96 10.78 3.93
N ALA A 120 11.52 11.41 5.01
CA ALA A 120 12.04 11.18 6.34
C ALA A 120 11.45 9.87 6.94
N ASP A 121 11.08 8.91 6.11
CA ASP A 121 10.93 7.56 6.58
C ASP A 121 12.30 7.08 7.00
N LYS A 122 12.42 6.82 8.30
CA LYS A 122 13.65 6.36 8.91
C LYS A 122 14.20 5.16 8.15
N THR A 123 15.47 5.16 7.92
CA THR A 123 16.16 3.96 7.46
C THR A 123 16.02 2.84 8.51
N VAL A 124 16.22 1.61 8.11
CA VAL A 124 16.24 0.47 9.04
C VAL A 124 17.26 0.72 10.16
N ARG A 125 18.43 1.31 9.82
CA ARG A 125 19.47 1.65 10.79
C ARG A 125 18.99 2.67 11.81
N GLU A 126 18.41 3.78 11.37
CA GLU A 126 17.89 4.82 12.25
C GLU A 126 16.77 4.28 13.13
N TRP A 127 15.83 3.52 12.56
CA TRP A 127 14.75 2.89 13.31
C TRP A 127 15.27 1.94 14.39
N LEU A 128 16.31 1.15 14.12
CA LEU A 128 16.93 0.29 15.13
C LEU A 128 17.61 1.10 16.25
N ASN A 129 18.26 2.22 15.91
CA ASN A 129 19.01 3.03 16.86
C ASN A 129 18.15 3.94 17.74
N GLU A 130 16.88 4.11 17.43
CA GLU A 130 15.93 4.88 18.27
C GLU A 130 15.48 4.11 19.53
N GLY A 131 15.87 2.87 19.69
CA GLY A 131 15.58 2.08 20.87
C GLY A 131 16.19 2.72 22.13
N VAL A 132 15.35 2.95 23.16
CA VAL A 132 15.76 3.48 24.45
C VAL A 132 16.04 2.33 25.41
N GLY A 133 17.33 2.00 25.55
CA GLY A 133 17.77 0.92 26.43
C GLY A 133 17.83 -0.47 25.74
N ALA A 134 18.51 -1.41 26.43
CA ALA A 134 18.82 -2.71 25.84
C ALA A 134 17.58 -3.55 25.50
N ALA A 135 16.51 -3.46 26.29
CA ALA A 135 15.27 -4.22 26.07
C ALA A 135 14.55 -3.78 24.80
N ASP A 136 14.49 -2.46 24.52
CA ASP A 136 13.84 -1.93 23.35
C ASP A 136 14.66 -2.22 22.08
N ILE A 137 15.98 -2.11 22.15
CA ILE A 137 16.88 -2.51 21.05
C ILE A 137 16.70 -4.00 20.71
N LEU A 138 16.67 -4.86 21.71
CA LEU A 138 16.45 -6.31 21.51
C LEU A 138 15.09 -6.58 20.86
N LEU A 139 14.05 -5.86 21.30
CA LEU A 139 12.72 -5.96 20.72
C LEU A 139 12.70 -5.57 19.24
N ARG A 140 13.33 -4.43 18.88
CA ARG A 140 13.41 -3.98 17.48
C ARG A 140 14.15 -4.98 16.61
N HIS A 141 15.22 -5.61 17.12
CA HIS A 141 15.89 -6.70 16.42
C HIS A 141 14.97 -7.93 16.21
N ARG A 142 14.13 -8.26 17.20
CA ARG A 142 13.15 -9.35 17.05
C ARG A 142 12.11 -9.02 15.97
N ILE A 143 11.58 -7.81 15.98
CA ILE A 143 10.64 -7.32 14.97
C ILE A 143 11.26 -7.37 13.57
N LEU A 144 12.49 -6.87 13.41
CA LEU A 144 13.21 -6.90 12.15
C LEU A 144 13.39 -8.32 11.61
N LYS A 145 13.81 -9.26 12.48
CA LYS A 145 13.91 -10.67 12.10
C LYS A 145 12.57 -11.28 11.73
N ALA A 146 11.47 -10.85 12.37
CA ALA A 146 10.15 -11.36 12.04
C ALA A 146 9.68 -10.87 10.67
N TRP A 147 9.91 -9.59 10.31
CA TRP A 147 9.64 -9.10 8.95
C TRP A 147 10.42 -9.88 7.89
N LEU A 148 11.70 -10.10 8.10
CA LEU A 148 12.52 -10.90 7.19
C LEU A 148 12.02 -12.34 7.07
N ARG A 149 11.54 -12.93 8.16
CA ARG A 149 10.99 -14.29 8.16
C ARG A 149 9.75 -14.39 7.25
N TYR A 150 8.87 -13.38 7.22
CA TYR A 150 7.74 -13.39 6.28
C TYR A 150 8.20 -13.44 4.83
N ILE A 151 9.20 -12.63 4.49
CA ILE A 151 9.74 -12.55 3.13
C ILE A 151 10.46 -13.85 2.74
N HIS A 152 11.28 -14.43 3.65
CA HIS A 152 11.93 -15.71 3.43
C HIS A 152 10.94 -16.88 3.32
N ASN A 153 9.94 -16.94 4.18
CA ASN A 153 8.95 -18.03 4.16
C ASN A 153 8.09 -18.02 2.89
N ALA A 154 7.98 -16.87 2.23
CA ALA A 154 7.31 -16.72 0.93
C ALA A 154 8.28 -16.91 -0.25
N ASP A 155 9.55 -17.21 0.01
CA ASP A 155 10.60 -17.31 -1.02
C ASP A 155 10.74 -16.06 -1.89
N CYS A 156 10.56 -14.87 -1.27
CA CYS A 156 10.56 -13.59 -1.97
C CYS A 156 11.89 -12.82 -1.88
N THR A 157 12.96 -13.45 -1.41
CA THR A 157 14.28 -12.81 -1.35
C THR A 157 15.39 -13.81 -1.63
N GLY A 158 16.40 -13.35 -2.38
CA GLY A 158 17.65 -14.09 -2.60
C GLY A 158 18.72 -13.82 -1.55
N LEU A 159 18.42 -13.11 -0.44
CA LEU A 159 19.36 -12.95 0.66
C LEU A 159 19.47 -14.24 1.47
N GLU A 160 20.70 -14.62 1.85
CA GLU A 160 20.95 -15.86 2.59
C GLU A 160 20.52 -15.77 4.07
N GLY A 161 20.31 -14.56 4.61
CA GLY A 161 19.88 -14.38 5.98
C GLY A 161 20.14 -12.99 6.56
N PHE A 162 20.08 -12.90 7.88
CA PHE A 162 20.14 -11.64 8.60
C PHE A 162 21.48 -10.89 8.46
N ALA A 163 22.59 -11.62 8.33
CA ALA A 163 23.90 -11.00 8.13
C ALA A 163 23.98 -10.33 6.76
N ASP A 164 23.49 -11.00 5.72
CA ASP A 164 23.44 -10.49 4.35
C ASP A 164 22.49 -9.28 4.25
N PHE A 165 21.33 -9.36 4.92
CA PHE A 165 20.42 -8.22 5.05
C PHE A 165 21.10 -6.99 5.69
N LYS A 166 21.86 -7.18 6.79
CA LYS A 166 22.57 -6.09 7.45
C LYS A 166 23.61 -5.43 6.54
N SER A 167 24.21 -6.17 5.66
CA SER A 167 25.22 -5.64 4.73
C SER A 167 24.60 -4.82 3.60
N ASN A 168 23.38 -5.13 3.19
CA ASN A 168 22.79 -4.58 1.97
C ASN A 168 21.62 -3.61 2.20
N CYS A 169 20.85 -3.77 3.29
CA CYS A 169 19.55 -3.12 3.44
C CYS A 169 19.41 -2.14 4.61
N MET A 170 20.46 -1.93 5.41
CA MET A 170 20.35 -1.08 6.61
C MET A 170 20.07 0.38 6.33
N ASP A 171 20.50 0.88 5.19
CA ASP A 171 20.36 2.28 4.78
C ASP A 171 19.17 2.51 3.83
N THR A 172 18.27 1.52 3.73
CA THR A 172 17.00 1.63 3.01
C THR A 172 15.86 1.98 3.97
N SER A 173 14.73 2.47 3.44
CA SER A 173 13.55 2.82 4.25
C SER A 173 13.00 1.61 5.01
N TYR A 174 12.75 1.79 6.31
CA TYR A 174 12.08 0.78 7.14
C TYR A 174 10.64 0.51 6.65
N GLN A 175 9.97 1.50 6.07
CA GLN A 175 8.65 1.34 5.52
C GLN A 175 8.64 0.31 4.39
N PHE A 176 9.63 0.31 3.49
CA PHE A 176 9.71 -0.66 2.42
C PHE A 176 9.82 -2.10 2.94
N LEU A 177 10.58 -2.30 4.01
CA LEU A 177 10.74 -3.62 4.61
C LEU A 177 9.42 -4.17 5.14
N HIS A 178 8.72 -3.41 5.99
CA HIS A 178 7.50 -3.94 6.59
C HIS A 178 6.33 -4.03 5.60
N ARG A 179 6.29 -3.20 4.54
CA ARG A 179 5.30 -3.34 3.45
C ARG A 179 5.57 -4.58 2.60
N THR A 180 6.84 -4.85 2.27
CA THR A 180 7.22 -6.10 1.61
C THR A 180 6.83 -7.31 2.46
N ALA A 181 7.12 -7.26 3.76
CA ALA A 181 6.72 -8.33 4.68
C ALA A 181 5.20 -8.50 4.79
N SER A 182 4.43 -7.39 4.74
CA SER A 182 2.97 -7.45 4.73
C SER A 182 2.43 -8.15 3.47
N ALA A 183 3.02 -7.89 2.31
CA ALA A 183 2.66 -8.59 1.08
C ALA A 183 2.95 -10.11 1.17
N CYS A 184 3.97 -10.49 1.92
CA CYS A 184 4.40 -11.87 2.14
C CYS A 184 3.75 -12.54 3.38
N ASN A 185 2.78 -11.90 4.05
CA ASN A 185 2.21 -12.38 5.30
C ASN A 185 1.53 -13.74 5.15
N LYS A 186 1.80 -14.64 6.09
CA LYS A 186 1.27 -16.01 6.12
C LYS A 186 -0.26 -16.14 6.07
N ALA A 187 -1.00 -15.16 6.56
CA ALA A 187 -2.47 -15.24 6.67
C ALA A 187 -3.17 -15.43 5.31
N GLY A 188 -2.51 -15.04 4.21
CA GLY A 188 -3.03 -15.23 2.85
C GLY A 188 -2.27 -16.28 2.02
N LEU A 189 -1.05 -16.64 2.38
CA LEU A 189 -0.19 -17.53 1.57
C LEU A 189 -0.48 -19.00 1.89
N LYS A 190 -1.57 -19.51 1.35
CA LYS A 190 -1.76 -20.94 1.15
C LYS A 190 -1.19 -21.27 -0.22
N GLY A 191 -0.37 -22.31 -0.32
CA GLY A 191 0.42 -22.64 -1.50
C GLY A 191 -0.18 -22.24 -2.85
N GLY A 192 0.62 -21.58 -3.69
CA GLY A 192 0.20 -21.06 -4.99
C GLY A 192 -0.32 -19.61 -4.98
N THR A 193 -0.38 -18.93 -3.83
CA THR A 193 -0.74 -17.50 -3.79
C THR A 193 0.49 -16.64 -4.10
N ILE A 194 0.35 -15.75 -5.08
CA ILE A 194 1.42 -14.81 -5.47
C ILE A 194 1.36 -13.57 -4.56
N PRO A 195 2.41 -13.27 -3.79
CA PRO A 195 2.49 -12.01 -3.07
C PRO A 195 2.72 -10.86 -4.05
N VAL A 196 1.95 -9.78 -3.84
CA VAL A 196 2.06 -8.55 -4.64
C VAL A 196 2.23 -7.37 -3.69
N LEU A 197 3.30 -6.60 -3.87
CA LEU A 197 3.44 -5.27 -3.29
C LEU A 197 3.10 -4.25 -4.37
N LEU A 198 2.10 -3.41 -4.09
CA LEU A 198 1.63 -2.38 -5.01
C LEU A 198 1.75 -1.01 -4.35
N TYR A 199 2.63 -0.17 -4.85
CA TYR A 199 2.62 1.25 -4.53
C TYR A 199 1.72 2.00 -5.49
N GLN A 200 0.79 2.76 -4.93
CA GLN A 200 -0.10 3.62 -5.71
C GLN A 200 0.26 5.09 -5.48
N LEU A 201 0.75 5.71 -6.53
CA LEU A 201 1.31 7.05 -6.53
C LEU A 201 0.31 8.00 -7.19
N PHE A 202 -0.25 8.92 -6.40
CA PHE A 202 -1.11 9.98 -6.90
C PHE A 202 -0.28 11.24 -7.10
N TYR A 203 -0.44 11.92 -8.22
CA TYR A 203 0.33 13.11 -8.52
C TYR A 203 -0.48 14.14 -9.33
N ASP A 204 -0.12 15.41 -9.17
CA ASP A 204 -0.60 16.47 -10.03
C ASP A 204 0.23 16.49 -11.32
N ALA A 205 -0.42 16.23 -12.45
CA ALA A 205 0.24 16.20 -13.76
C ALA A 205 0.77 17.58 -14.20
N ASN A 206 0.31 18.67 -13.58
CA ASN A 206 0.72 20.04 -13.88
C ASN A 206 1.87 20.52 -12.96
N ASP A 207 2.22 19.75 -11.93
CA ASP A 207 3.29 20.08 -10.98
C ASP A 207 4.57 19.31 -11.32
N ALA A 208 5.51 19.97 -11.98
CA ALA A 208 6.79 19.36 -12.37
C ALA A 208 7.64 18.92 -11.16
N GLU A 209 7.57 19.63 -10.03
CA GLU A 209 8.28 19.24 -8.81
C GLU A 209 7.68 17.97 -8.22
N HIS A 210 6.37 17.85 -8.25
CA HIS A 210 5.67 16.66 -7.79
C HIS A 210 6.02 15.42 -8.64
N ILE A 211 6.06 15.59 -9.97
CA ILE A 211 6.46 14.53 -10.90
C ILE A 211 7.91 14.10 -10.64
N GLN A 212 8.83 15.05 -10.48
CA GLN A 212 10.24 14.74 -10.17
C GLN A 212 10.36 13.90 -8.88
N LYS A 213 9.69 14.31 -7.82
CA LYS A 213 9.70 13.59 -6.54
C LYS A 213 9.10 12.19 -6.65
N MET A 214 8.08 12.02 -7.45
CA MET A 214 7.52 10.70 -7.75
C MET A 214 8.54 9.79 -8.44
N GLU A 215 9.29 10.29 -9.42
CA GLU A 215 10.33 9.52 -10.10
C GLU A 215 11.54 9.20 -9.19
N GLU A 216 11.92 10.12 -8.31
CA GLU A 216 12.91 9.87 -7.27
C GLU A 216 12.45 8.72 -6.35
N PHE A 217 11.18 8.73 -5.95
CA PHE A 217 10.58 7.65 -5.16
C PHE A 217 10.63 6.29 -5.86
N LYS A 218 10.25 6.23 -7.14
CA LYS A 218 10.34 5.01 -7.92
C LYS A 218 11.79 4.48 -7.99
N SER A 219 12.76 5.38 -8.04
CA SER A 219 14.18 5.01 -8.01
C SER A 219 14.59 4.40 -6.67
N GLU A 220 14.05 4.91 -5.55
CA GLU A 220 14.24 4.30 -4.23
C GLU A 220 13.62 2.90 -4.14
N LEU A 221 12.41 2.71 -4.70
CA LEU A 221 11.78 1.39 -4.74
C LEU A 221 12.63 0.37 -5.51
N ARG A 222 13.21 0.78 -6.64
CA ARG A 222 14.12 -0.09 -7.44
C ARG A 222 15.39 -0.42 -6.65
N ARG A 223 15.98 0.56 -5.95
CA ARG A 223 17.13 0.33 -5.06
C ARG A 223 16.81 -0.64 -3.93
N TRP A 224 15.64 -0.48 -3.30
CA TRP A 224 15.16 -1.41 -2.30
C TRP A 224 15.02 -2.83 -2.85
N ALA A 225 14.33 -2.99 -3.99
CA ALA A 225 14.13 -4.28 -4.62
C ALA A 225 15.46 -4.99 -4.93
N ALA A 226 16.43 -4.24 -5.43
CA ALA A 226 17.77 -4.73 -5.72
C ALA A 226 18.54 -5.10 -4.44
N ALA A 227 18.50 -4.25 -3.40
CA ALA A 227 19.19 -4.48 -2.13
C ALA A 227 18.68 -5.74 -1.41
N LEU A 228 17.37 -5.97 -1.42
CA LEU A 228 16.73 -7.15 -0.84
C LEU A 228 16.81 -8.38 -1.76
N LYS A 229 17.29 -8.24 -2.99
CA LYS A 229 17.28 -9.28 -4.03
C LYS A 229 15.87 -9.90 -4.16
N LEU A 230 14.86 -9.04 -4.33
CA LEU A 230 13.47 -9.48 -4.42
C LEU A 230 13.25 -10.41 -5.60
N GLN A 231 12.50 -11.49 -5.37
CA GLN A 231 12.16 -12.53 -6.34
C GLN A 231 10.81 -13.17 -5.99
N ASN A 232 10.25 -13.97 -6.89
CA ASN A 232 9.04 -14.77 -6.69
C ASN A 232 7.83 -13.99 -6.15
N MET A 233 7.79 -12.68 -6.40
CA MET A 233 6.66 -11.80 -6.09
C MET A 233 6.46 -10.79 -7.22
N LYS A 234 5.27 -10.21 -7.31
CA LYS A 234 5.06 -9.03 -8.15
C LYS A 234 5.31 -7.78 -7.31
N PHE A 235 6.14 -6.88 -7.81
CA PHE A 235 6.32 -5.56 -7.22
C PHE A 235 5.96 -4.50 -8.25
N LEU A 236 4.81 -3.85 -8.06
CA LEU A 236 4.17 -2.99 -9.03
C LEU A 236 4.04 -1.56 -8.50
N VAL A 237 4.03 -0.61 -9.43
CA VAL A 237 3.70 0.78 -9.18
C VAL A 237 2.59 1.21 -10.12
N ILE A 238 1.50 1.76 -9.55
CA ILE A 238 0.49 2.52 -10.30
C ILE A 238 0.81 3.99 -10.12
N SER A 239 1.01 4.72 -11.21
CA SER A 239 1.11 6.18 -11.22
C SER A 239 -0.18 6.77 -11.78
N ALA A 240 -0.97 7.41 -10.92
CA ALA A 240 -2.31 7.89 -11.23
C ALA A 240 -2.36 9.43 -11.18
N PRO A 241 -2.46 10.11 -12.33
CA PRO A 241 -2.62 11.56 -12.36
C PRO A 241 -3.97 11.98 -11.78
N VAL A 242 -3.96 13.02 -10.97
CA VAL A 242 -5.14 13.71 -10.44
C VAL A 242 -5.30 15.00 -11.23
N VAL A 243 -6.43 15.16 -11.93
CA VAL A 243 -6.63 16.30 -12.87
C VAL A 243 -7.28 17.52 -12.23
N ASN A 244 -7.73 17.43 -10.99
CA ASN A 244 -8.42 18.52 -10.29
C ASN A 244 -7.79 18.88 -8.93
N MET A 245 -6.49 18.78 -8.80
CA MET A 245 -5.79 19.03 -7.54
C MET A 245 -6.03 20.44 -6.99
N ASP A 246 -6.03 21.46 -7.85
CA ASP A 246 -6.28 22.84 -7.42
C ASP A 246 -7.69 23.03 -6.87
N GLU A 247 -8.70 22.38 -7.48
CA GLU A 247 -10.08 22.43 -7.00
C GLU A 247 -10.20 21.76 -5.62
N VAL A 248 -9.58 20.58 -5.47
CA VAL A 248 -9.55 19.84 -4.20
C VAL A 248 -8.86 20.66 -3.11
N LYS A 249 -7.70 21.24 -3.41
CA LYS A 249 -6.98 22.12 -2.49
C LYS A 249 -7.82 23.33 -2.08
N ALA A 250 -8.41 24.02 -3.05
CA ALA A 250 -9.20 25.24 -2.78
C ALA A 250 -10.45 24.95 -1.94
N HIS A 251 -11.07 23.77 -2.11
CA HIS A 251 -12.30 23.41 -1.41
C HIS A 251 -12.06 22.82 -0.02
N PHE A 252 -11.02 22.00 0.14
CA PHE A 252 -10.79 21.20 1.36
C PHE A 252 -9.62 21.69 2.21
N ASP A 253 -8.97 22.81 1.88
CA ASP A 253 -7.85 23.30 2.71
C ASP A 253 -8.37 23.70 4.09
N GLY A 254 -7.83 23.05 5.12
CA GLY A 254 -8.28 23.20 6.51
C GLY A 254 -9.43 22.28 6.95
N MET A 255 -10.04 21.52 6.04
CA MET A 255 -11.05 20.50 6.38
C MET A 255 -10.39 19.14 6.67
N HIS A 256 -11.04 18.31 7.48
CA HIS A 256 -10.58 16.97 7.84
C HIS A 256 -11.70 15.92 7.63
N GLY A 257 -12.50 15.65 8.64
CA GLY A 257 -13.49 14.56 8.63
C GLY A 257 -14.59 14.74 7.57
N GLU A 258 -14.97 15.96 7.27
CA GLU A 258 -16.01 16.34 6.31
C GLU A 258 -15.74 15.86 4.88
N ILE A 259 -14.46 15.62 4.55
CA ILE A 259 -14.07 15.08 3.24
C ILE A 259 -14.75 13.73 2.98
N PHE A 260 -14.78 12.84 3.97
CA PHE A 260 -15.39 11.53 3.80
C PHE A 260 -16.91 11.57 3.70
N ASP A 261 -17.55 12.57 4.31
CA ASP A 261 -18.99 12.78 4.14
C ASP A 261 -19.29 13.23 2.71
N THR A 262 -18.47 14.14 2.15
CA THR A 262 -18.57 14.56 0.75
C THR A 262 -18.37 13.39 -0.21
N MET A 263 -17.40 12.50 0.05
CA MET A 263 -17.12 11.30 -0.77
C MET A 263 -18.33 10.37 -0.93
N ARG A 264 -19.27 10.38 0.00
CA ARG A 264 -20.52 9.59 -0.11
C ARG A 264 -21.45 10.12 -1.18
N ASP A 265 -21.45 11.41 -1.39
CA ASP A 265 -22.38 12.08 -2.27
C ASP A 265 -21.76 12.35 -3.65
N GLU A 266 -20.47 12.69 -3.71
CA GLU A 266 -19.77 13.01 -4.95
C GLU A 266 -18.31 12.55 -4.96
N SER A 267 -17.70 12.42 -6.15
CA SER A 267 -16.27 12.16 -6.30
C SER A 267 -15.48 13.43 -6.06
N ILE A 268 -14.52 13.36 -5.14
CA ILE A 268 -13.61 14.47 -4.81
C ILE A 268 -12.48 14.53 -5.82
N TYR A 269 -11.78 13.41 -6.02
CA TYR A 269 -10.66 13.31 -6.94
C TYR A 269 -11.12 12.83 -8.32
N ARG A 270 -10.63 13.48 -9.36
CA ARG A 270 -10.80 13.03 -10.74
C ARG A 270 -9.47 12.44 -11.23
N PHE A 271 -9.46 11.13 -11.41
CA PHE A 271 -8.28 10.40 -11.91
C PHE A 271 -8.34 10.31 -13.43
N ASP A 272 -7.22 10.60 -14.08
CA ASP A 272 -7.04 10.28 -15.50
C ASP A 272 -6.63 8.82 -15.65
N PHE A 273 -7.61 7.93 -15.83
CA PHE A 273 -7.36 6.51 -16.01
C PHE A 273 -6.67 6.17 -17.33
N ASP A 274 -6.79 7.02 -18.35
CA ASP A 274 -6.16 6.78 -19.66
C ASP A 274 -4.67 7.14 -19.60
N ALA A 275 -4.29 8.12 -18.80
CA ALA A 275 -2.90 8.48 -18.52
C ALA A 275 -2.31 7.71 -17.32
N THR A 276 -3.11 6.92 -16.59
CA THR A 276 -2.62 6.10 -15.49
C THR A 276 -1.74 4.97 -16.03
N THR A 277 -0.54 4.84 -15.46
CA THR A 277 0.43 3.81 -15.86
C THR A 277 0.62 2.76 -14.77
N VAL A 278 0.96 1.54 -15.20
CA VAL A 278 1.39 0.46 -14.31
C VAL A 278 2.75 -0.04 -14.79
N GLU A 279 3.71 -0.10 -13.88
CA GLU A 279 5.05 -0.61 -14.15
C GLU A 279 5.47 -1.66 -13.12
N ALA A 280 6.28 -2.63 -13.53
CA ALA A 280 6.95 -3.55 -12.61
C ALA A 280 8.24 -2.90 -12.10
N VAL A 281 8.48 -2.97 -10.79
CA VAL A 281 9.74 -2.53 -10.16
C VAL A 281 10.84 -3.56 -10.40
N ILE A 282 10.47 -4.84 -10.43
CA ILE A 282 11.33 -5.97 -10.79
C ILE A 282 10.69 -6.68 -11.97
N ASP A 283 11.48 -6.89 -13.01
CA ASP A 283 11.09 -7.75 -14.11
C ASP A 283 11.16 -9.20 -13.63
N THR A 284 10.01 -9.84 -13.49
CA THR A 284 9.99 -11.29 -13.34
C THR A 284 10.44 -11.86 -14.69
N PRO A 285 11.46 -12.75 -14.76
CA PRO A 285 11.77 -13.41 -16.00
C PRO A 285 10.48 -14.05 -16.54
N GLU A 286 10.14 -13.77 -17.80
CA GLU A 286 9.05 -14.51 -18.45
C GLU A 286 9.42 -15.99 -18.35
N GLU A 287 8.60 -16.76 -17.63
CA GLU A 287 8.72 -18.21 -17.66
C GLU A 287 8.64 -18.61 -19.12
N GLY A 288 9.77 -19.13 -19.64
CA GLY A 288 9.93 -19.44 -21.05
C GLY A 288 8.77 -20.30 -21.55
N LYS A 289 8.10 -19.80 -22.57
CA LYS A 289 7.12 -20.55 -23.36
C LYS A 289 7.73 -21.79 -23.95
#